data_6be6266e7f79346e0893cc99d99bc49d
#
_entry.id   6be6266e7f79346e0893cc99d99bc49d
#
_cell.length_a   1.000
_cell.length_b   1.000
_cell.length_c   1.000
_cell.angle_alpha   90.00
_cell.angle_beta   90.00
_cell.angle_gamma   90.00
#
_symmetry.space_group_name_H-M   'P 1'
#
loop_
_entity.id
_entity.type
_entity.pdbx_description
1 polymer ?
#
loop_
_entity_poly.entity_id
_entity_poly.type
_entity_poly.pdbx_seq_one_letter_code
_entity_poly.pdbx_strand_id
1 'polypeptide(L)'
;MLKKLPKIFRIKKSQKNMKLYYLSIPIIIGIIVGGFIVGYETNSNNSETLTSEKLIKNGSPIMGNIDAPITMLEWGDYQCTYCYKFHQNTLNIINEEFIKTGKVKIIFKDFPLNGYESKLAAEASYCAQDQQKYWEYHNELYKNWGGERTGWITRDSLTKFAEIIKLNTEEFNKCLDDQKYQNKVNSMYEFGKEIGIDATPSFLVFNDQKIIKIRGNQPLEVFLKTFDEL
;
A
#
# COMPACT_ATOMS: atom_id res chain seq x y z
N MET A 1 15.36 -8.25 -15.09
CA MET A 1 15.59 -9.28 -14.05
C MET A 1 15.32 -8.63 -12.70
N LEU A 2 14.18 -8.93 -12.07
CA LEU A 2 13.85 -8.40 -10.75
C LEU A 2 14.69 -9.12 -9.69
N LYS A 3 15.56 -8.38 -9.01
CA LYS A 3 16.39 -8.92 -7.93
C LYS A 3 15.58 -9.12 -6.65
N LYS A 4 15.88 -10.17 -5.89
CA LYS A 4 15.28 -10.43 -4.57
C LYS A 4 15.74 -9.38 -3.57
N LEU A 5 14.82 -8.77 -2.82
CA LEU A 5 15.14 -7.86 -1.72
C LEU A 5 15.93 -8.58 -0.61
N PRO A 6 16.78 -7.86 0.14
CA PRO A 6 17.54 -8.45 1.22
C PRO A 6 16.63 -9.05 2.32
N LYS A 7 17.05 -10.15 2.93
CA LYS A 7 16.30 -10.99 3.89
C LYS A 7 15.93 -10.31 5.23
N ILE A 8 16.01 -9.00 5.35
CA ILE A 8 15.99 -8.28 6.64
C ILE A 8 14.59 -7.99 7.17
N PHE A 9 13.54 -8.12 6.35
CA PHE A 9 12.18 -7.84 6.81
C PHE A 9 11.42 -9.14 7.14
N ARG A 10 11.55 -9.59 8.39
CA ARG A 10 10.75 -10.70 8.95
C ARG A 10 9.48 -10.13 9.59
N ILE A 11 8.33 -10.34 8.98
CA ILE A 11 7.04 -9.99 9.59
C ILE A 11 6.80 -10.94 10.77
N LYS A 12 6.81 -10.42 12.01
CA LYS A 12 6.35 -11.16 13.17
C LYS A 12 4.82 -11.23 13.16
N LYS A 13 4.27 -12.39 12.83
CA LYS A 13 2.85 -12.68 13.05
C LYS A 13 2.58 -12.68 14.56
N SER A 14 1.66 -11.83 15.03
CA SER A 14 1.18 -11.83 16.41
C SER A 14 0.48 -13.16 16.70
N GLN A 15 1.08 -14.01 17.52
CA GLN A 15 0.42 -15.21 18.01
C GLN A 15 -0.47 -14.84 19.20
N LYS A 16 -1.79 -15.01 19.04
CA LYS A 16 -2.74 -15.02 20.14
C LYS A 16 -2.45 -16.25 21.02
N ASN A 17 -2.05 -16.02 22.26
CA ASN A 17 -1.83 -17.05 23.27
C ASN A 17 -3.11 -17.88 23.52
N MET A 18 -3.13 -19.09 23.05
CA MET A 18 -4.10 -20.10 23.45
C MET A 18 -3.51 -20.90 24.62
N LYS A 19 -4.06 -20.70 25.82
CA LYS A 19 -3.70 -21.48 27.00
C LYS A 19 -4.13 -22.92 26.79
N LEU A 20 -3.15 -23.83 26.70
CA LEU A 20 -3.38 -25.26 26.63
C LEU A 20 -3.47 -25.81 28.08
N TYR A 21 -4.62 -26.35 28.44
CA TYR A 21 -4.80 -27.10 29.68
C TYR A 21 -4.19 -28.48 29.53
N TYR A 22 -3.19 -28.82 30.32
CA TYR A 22 -2.65 -30.18 30.46
C TYR A 22 -3.57 -31.01 31.34
N LEU A 23 -4.23 -32.01 30.76
CA LEU A 23 -4.82 -33.13 31.48
C LEU A 23 -3.80 -34.27 31.51
N SER A 24 -3.38 -34.63 32.69
CA SER A 24 -2.50 -35.78 32.99
C SER A 24 -3.22 -37.10 32.77
N ILE A 25 -2.71 -37.98 31.90
CA ILE A 25 -3.10 -39.38 31.77
C ILE A 25 -1.84 -40.26 31.88
N PRO A 26 -1.88 -41.36 32.68
CA PRO A 26 -0.70 -42.14 33.01
C PRO A 26 -0.23 -43.04 31.86
N ILE A 27 1.08 -43.26 31.84
CA ILE A 27 1.83 -44.10 30.91
C ILE A 27 1.52 -45.56 31.13
N ILE A 28 1.10 -46.29 30.10
CA ILE A 28 1.18 -47.76 30.03
C ILE A 28 2.20 -48.12 28.98
N ILE A 29 3.27 -48.79 29.40
CA ILE A 29 4.34 -49.31 28.55
C ILE A 29 3.85 -50.58 27.87
N GLY A 30 3.83 -50.59 26.57
CA GLY A 30 3.65 -51.82 25.76
C GLY A 30 4.63 -51.77 24.60
N ILE A 31 5.66 -52.61 24.62
CA ILE A 31 6.64 -52.82 23.56
C ILE A 31 5.97 -53.62 22.44
N ILE A 32 5.83 -53.01 21.25
CA ILE A 32 5.64 -53.76 19.99
C ILE A 32 6.60 -53.19 18.97
N VAL A 33 7.55 -54.01 18.52
CA VAL A 33 8.47 -53.77 17.44
C VAL A 33 7.67 -53.86 16.12
N GLY A 34 7.49 -52.78 15.46
CA GLY A 34 6.90 -52.72 14.14
C GLY A 34 7.15 -51.35 13.55
N GLY A 35 8.05 -51.28 12.58
CA GLY A 35 8.50 -50.00 11.97
C GLY A 35 7.37 -49.27 11.28
N PHE A 36 6.94 -48.15 11.85
CA PHE A 36 6.26 -47.08 11.17
C PHE A 36 7.18 -45.88 11.19
N ILE A 37 7.76 -45.57 10.05
CA ILE A 37 8.37 -44.26 9.83
C ILE A 37 7.20 -43.29 9.68
N VAL A 38 6.83 -42.66 10.79
CA VAL A 38 5.95 -41.48 10.75
C VAL A 38 6.82 -40.34 10.20
N GLY A 39 6.65 -40.08 8.92
CA GLY A 39 7.21 -38.88 8.29
C GLY A 39 6.61 -37.67 9.01
N TYR A 40 7.41 -37.04 9.85
CA TYR A 40 7.10 -35.66 10.29
C TYR A 40 7.21 -34.79 9.07
N GLU A 41 6.06 -34.48 8.43
CA GLU A 41 5.99 -33.33 7.57
C GLU A 41 6.33 -32.11 8.42
N THR A 42 7.55 -31.65 8.31
CA THR A 42 7.91 -30.32 8.80
C THR A 42 7.11 -29.35 7.96
N ASN A 43 6.03 -28.86 8.54
CA ASN A 43 5.26 -27.76 8.00
C ASN A 43 6.22 -26.57 7.87
N SER A 44 6.90 -26.48 6.74
CA SER A 44 7.74 -25.33 6.42
C SER A 44 6.78 -24.14 6.34
N ASN A 45 6.77 -23.34 7.40
CA ASN A 45 6.18 -22.02 7.36
C ASN A 45 6.80 -21.31 6.16
N ASN A 46 6.10 -21.30 5.04
CA ASN A 46 6.40 -20.46 3.89
C ASN A 46 6.28 -19.00 4.37
N SER A 47 7.34 -18.46 4.94
CA SER A 47 7.51 -17.03 5.05
C SER A 47 7.75 -16.55 3.62
N GLU A 48 6.68 -16.24 2.92
CA GLU A 48 6.74 -15.71 1.56
C GLU A 48 7.65 -14.48 1.56
N THR A 49 8.76 -14.58 0.85
CA THR A 49 9.75 -13.50 0.81
C THR A 49 9.10 -12.28 0.19
N LEU A 50 9.13 -11.15 0.89
CA LEU A 50 8.63 -9.88 0.37
C LEU A 50 9.55 -9.41 -0.76
N THR A 51 9.06 -9.46 -2.00
CA THR A 51 9.80 -9.02 -3.20
C THR A 51 9.36 -7.63 -3.62
N SER A 52 10.21 -6.90 -4.36
CA SER A 52 9.85 -5.60 -4.94
C SER A 52 8.61 -5.72 -5.84
N GLU A 53 8.49 -6.80 -6.60
CA GLU A 53 7.33 -7.09 -7.43
C GLU A 53 6.03 -7.20 -6.59
N LYS A 54 6.06 -7.94 -5.47
CA LYS A 54 4.92 -8.06 -4.57
C LYS A 54 4.57 -6.71 -3.93
N LEU A 55 5.59 -5.90 -3.60
CA LEU A 55 5.39 -4.56 -3.03
C LEU A 55 4.68 -3.62 -4.00
N ILE A 56 5.09 -3.55 -5.27
CA ILE A 56 4.52 -2.62 -6.26
C ILE A 56 3.21 -3.10 -6.87
N LYS A 57 2.90 -4.39 -6.77
CA LYS A 57 1.68 -4.99 -7.35
C LYS A 57 0.42 -4.24 -6.91
N ASN A 58 -0.50 -4.03 -7.85
CA ASN A 58 -1.77 -3.33 -7.67
C ASN A 58 -1.68 -1.85 -7.27
N GLY A 59 -0.50 -1.25 -7.17
CA GLY A 59 -0.38 0.19 -6.93
C GLY A 59 -0.85 1.05 -8.10
N SER A 60 -0.75 2.37 -7.94
CA SER A 60 -0.95 3.35 -9.01
C SER A 60 0.04 3.12 -10.16
N PRO A 61 -0.14 3.78 -11.31
CA PRO A 61 0.95 4.00 -12.25
C PRO A 61 2.14 4.66 -11.57
N ILE A 62 3.34 4.38 -12.07
CA ILE A 62 4.56 5.04 -11.59
C ILE A 62 4.52 6.52 -11.95
N MET A 63 4.80 7.40 -10.99
CA MET A 63 5.15 8.78 -11.24
C MET A 63 6.68 8.91 -11.17
N GLY A 64 7.28 9.47 -12.20
CA GLY A 64 8.72 9.58 -12.37
C GLY A 64 9.31 8.60 -13.38
N ASN A 65 10.64 8.52 -13.41
CA ASN A 65 11.34 7.62 -14.31
C ASN A 65 11.22 6.17 -13.83
N ILE A 66 10.79 5.25 -14.70
CA ILE A 66 10.67 3.82 -14.37
C ILE A 66 12.00 3.19 -13.93
N ASP A 67 13.11 3.71 -14.43
CA ASP A 67 14.47 3.25 -14.10
C ASP A 67 15.08 3.97 -12.89
N ALA A 68 14.33 4.84 -12.20
CA ALA A 68 14.81 5.50 -10.98
C ALA A 68 15.31 4.48 -9.96
N PRO A 69 16.50 4.70 -9.36
CA PRO A 69 17.13 3.73 -8.46
C PRO A 69 16.33 3.54 -7.16
N ILE A 70 15.63 4.56 -6.69
CA ILE A 70 14.85 4.53 -5.46
C ILE A 70 13.36 4.47 -5.78
N THR A 71 12.65 3.53 -5.14
CA THR A 71 11.18 3.43 -5.19
C THR A 71 10.61 3.88 -3.85
N MET A 72 9.70 4.83 -3.87
CA MET A 72 8.89 5.24 -2.73
C MET A 72 7.46 4.75 -2.91
N LEU A 73 6.99 3.84 -2.05
CA LEU A 73 5.58 3.44 -1.96
C LEU A 73 4.93 4.27 -0.86
N GLU A 74 3.81 4.87 -1.17
CA GLU A 74 2.96 5.58 -0.19
C GLU A 74 1.66 4.80 0.01
N TRP A 75 1.36 4.39 1.24
CA TRP A 75 0.02 3.98 1.65
C TRP A 75 -0.74 5.21 2.15
N GLY A 76 -1.75 5.61 1.40
CA GLY A 76 -2.50 6.83 1.65
C GLY A 76 -4.01 6.66 1.62
N ASP A 77 -4.69 7.68 2.12
CA ASP A 77 -6.16 7.81 2.16
C ASP A 77 -6.53 9.24 1.74
N TYR A 78 -7.41 9.37 0.76
CA TYR A 78 -7.79 10.68 0.22
C TYR A 78 -8.53 11.59 1.22
N GLN A 79 -9.08 11.05 2.29
CA GLN A 79 -9.68 11.86 3.35
C GLN A 79 -8.69 12.21 4.47
N CYS A 80 -7.55 11.50 4.57
CA CYS A 80 -6.61 11.66 5.68
C CYS A 80 -5.95 13.04 5.70
N THR A 81 -6.08 13.75 6.81
CA THR A 81 -5.47 15.08 7.05
C THR A 81 -3.96 15.06 6.86
N TYR A 82 -3.27 14.02 7.32
CA TYR A 82 -1.83 13.93 7.23
C TYR A 82 -1.34 13.56 5.84
N CYS A 83 -2.12 12.80 5.04
CA CYS A 83 -1.85 12.58 3.62
C CYS A 83 -1.99 13.90 2.85
N TYR A 84 -3.07 14.65 3.09
CA TYR A 84 -3.25 15.98 2.51
C TYR A 84 -2.05 16.89 2.81
N LYS A 85 -1.61 16.97 4.08
CA LYS A 85 -0.46 17.78 4.47
C LYS A 85 0.84 17.34 3.80
N PHE A 86 1.07 16.03 3.66
CA PHE A 86 2.21 15.49 2.94
C PHE A 86 2.20 15.92 1.47
N HIS A 87 1.05 15.78 0.80
CA HIS A 87 0.89 16.18 -0.60
C HIS A 87 1.09 17.68 -0.81
N GLN A 88 0.55 18.53 0.07
CA GLN A 88 0.66 19.99 -0.08
C GLN A 88 2.08 20.52 0.18
N ASN A 89 2.83 19.90 1.06
CA ASN A 89 4.11 20.44 1.53
C ASN A 89 5.31 19.60 1.04
N THR A 90 5.38 18.34 1.48
CA THR A 90 6.58 17.52 1.32
C THR A 90 6.69 16.92 -0.08
N LEU A 91 5.59 16.38 -0.62
CA LEU A 91 5.61 15.73 -1.93
C LEU A 91 5.96 16.70 -3.06
N ASN A 92 5.53 17.96 -2.98
CA ASN A 92 5.86 18.97 -3.99
C ASN A 92 7.38 19.14 -4.12
N ILE A 93 8.11 19.20 -3.01
CA ILE A 93 9.57 19.34 -3.00
C ILE A 93 10.22 18.04 -3.51
N ILE A 94 9.77 16.88 -3.02
CA ILE A 94 10.26 15.59 -3.49
C ILE A 94 10.04 15.43 -4.99
N ASN A 95 8.90 15.89 -5.51
CA ASN A 95 8.61 15.83 -6.94
C ASN A 95 9.60 16.64 -7.78
N GLU A 96 9.86 17.90 -7.37
CA GLU A 96 10.75 18.77 -8.13
C GLU A 96 12.22 18.29 -8.06
N GLU A 97 12.71 17.91 -6.89
CA GLU A 97 14.13 17.66 -6.65
C GLU A 97 14.55 16.20 -6.88
N PHE A 98 13.62 15.26 -6.80
CA PHE A 98 13.95 13.84 -6.86
C PHE A 98 13.18 13.08 -7.94
N ILE A 99 11.86 13.29 -8.08
CA ILE A 99 11.07 12.52 -9.05
C ILE A 99 11.32 13.01 -10.47
N LYS A 100 11.21 14.31 -10.72
CA LYS A 100 11.48 14.92 -12.03
C LYS A 100 12.94 14.77 -12.46
N THR A 101 13.85 14.67 -11.53
CA THR A 101 15.27 14.44 -11.81
C THR A 101 15.64 12.96 -12.01
N GLY A 102 14.67 12.06 -11.88
CA GLY A 102 14.85 10.62 -12.11
C GLY A 102 15.56 9.87 -10.97
N LYS A 103 15.74 10.48 -9.80
CA LYS A 103 16.38 9.85 -8.63
C LYS A 103 15.41 8.92 -7.87
N VAL A 104 14.14 9.31 -7.80
CA VAL A 104 13.08 8.62 -7.09
C VAL A 104 11.91 8.41 -8.03
N LYS A 105 11.23 7.27 -7.91
CA LYS A 105 9.88 7.04 -8.46
C LYS A 105 8.91 6.77 -7.34
N ILE A 106 7.67 7.23 -7.49
CA ILE A 106 6.62 7.01 -6.50
C ILE A 106 5.49 6.14 -7.06
N ILE A 107 4.93 5.32 -6.20
CA ILE A 107 3.72 4.53 -6.43
C ILE A 107 2.81 4.72 -5.21
N PHE A 108 1.57 5.14 -5.45
CA PHE A 108 0.55 5.26 -4.41
C PHE A 108 -0.19 3.94 -4.24
N LYS A 109 -0.50 3.61 -2.99
CA LYS A 109 -1.28 2.45 -2.60
C LYS A 109 -2.41 2.88 -1.69
N ASP A 110 -3.63 2.59 -2.10
CA ASP A 110 -4.80 2.99 -1.35
C ASP A 110 -4.90 2.21 -0.04
N PHE A 111 -5.06 2.95 1.05
CA PHE A 111 -5.27 2.41 2.39
C PHE A 111 -6.42 3.17 3.08
N PRO A 112 -7.68 2.97 2.61
CA PRO A 112 -8.83 3.79 2.98
C PRO A 112 -9.29 3.50 4.42
N LEU A 113 -8.79 4.26 5.39
CA LEU A 113 -9.10 4.16 6.81
C LEU A 113 -10.35 4.97 7.22
N ASN A 114 -10.71 6.00 6.43
CA ASN A 114 -11.79 6.92 6.76
C ASN A 114 -13.17 6.48 6.22
N GLY A 115 -13.31 5.22 5.80
CA GLY A 115 -14.59 4.61 5.49
C GLY A 115 -14.90 4.51 4.00
N TYR A 116 -16.20 4.40 3.69
CA TYR A 116 -16.70 4.12 2.34
C TYR A 116 -16.29 5.21 1.33
N GLU A 117 -16.38 6.48 1.71
CA GLU A 117 -16.04 7.59 0.82
C GLU A 117 -14.56 7.55 0.39
N SER A 118 -13.65 7.16 1.29
CA SER A 118 -12.23 6.96 0.94
C SER A 118 -12.04 5.83 -0.08
N LYS A 119 -12.82 4.74 0.03
CA LYS A 119 -12.80 3.67 -0.97
C LYS A 119 -13.32 4.16 -2.31
N LEU A 120 -14.39 4.93 -2.31
CA LEU A 120 -14.97 5.49 -3.53
C LEU A 120 -14.00 6.43 -4.25
N ALA A 121 -13.27 7.30 -3.51
CA ALA A 121 -12.24 8.15 -4.07
C ALA A 121 -11.06 7.35 -4.66
N ALA A 122 -10.66 6.27 -3.98
CA ALA A 122 -9.64 5.36 -4.47
C ALA A 122 -10.07 4.67 -5.78
N GLU A 123 -11.28 4.15 -5.85
CA GLU A 123 -11.84 3.55 -7.07
C GLU A 123 -11.91 4.58 -8.21
N ALA A 124 -12.31 5.83 -7.91
CA ALA A 124 -12.36 6.92 -8.87
C ALA A 124 -11.00 7.24 -9.50
N SER A 125 -9.91 7.18 -8.74
CA SER A 125 -8.55 7.38 -9.25
C SER A 125 -8.17 6.34 -10.30
N TYR A 126 -8.59 5.08 -10.12
CA TYR A 126 -8.38 4.04 -11.12
C TYR A 126 -9.33 4.14 -12.32
N CYS A 127 -10.55 4.65 -12.13
CA CYS A 127 -11.40 4.99 -13.27
C CYS A 127 -10.78 6.10 -14.15
N ALA A 128 -10.10 7.06 -13.52
CA ALA A 128 -9.30 8.05 -14.25
C ALA A 128 -8.05 7.43 -14.92
N GLN A 129 -7.47 6.38 -14.34
CA GLN A 129 -6.37 5.63 -14.95
C GLN A 129 -6.75 4.97 -16.27
N ASP A 130 -7.98 4.51 -16.44
CA ASP A 130 -8.47 3.96 -17.72
C ASP A 130 -8.29 4.96 -18.89
N GLN A 131 -8.29 6.25 -18.55
CA GLN A 131 -8.07 7.37 -19.47
C GLN A 131 -6.67 8.00 -19.31
N GLN A 132 -5.72 7.28 -18.71
CA GLN A 132 -4.32 7.68 -18.53
C GLN A 132 -4.12 8.94 -17.67
N LYS A 133 -5.07 9.27 -16.80
CA LYS A 133 -5.06 10.49 -15.97
C LYS A 133 -5.14 10.20 -14.47
N TYR A 134 -4.50 9.10 -14.03
CA TYR A 134 -4.47 8.75 -12.59
C TYR A 134 -3.93 9.88 -11.73
N TRP A 135 -2.74 10.39 -12.06
CA TRP A 135 -2.06 11.38 -11.22
C TRP A 135 -2.70 12.76 -11.28
N GLU A 136 -3.27 13.14 -12.43
CA GLU A 136 -4.06 14.37 -12.54
C GLU A 136 -5.29 14.29 -11.64
N TYR A 137 -5.97 13.14 -11.63
CA TYR A 137 -7.15 12.93 -10.79
C TYR A 137 -6.79 12.87 -9.30
N HIS A 138 -5.72 12.16 -8.97
CA HIS A 138 -5.15 12.09 -7.64
C HIS A 138 -4.83 13.49 -7.07
N ASN A 139 -4.20 14.34 -7.88
CA ASN A 139 -3.90 15.72 -7.49
C ASN A 139 -5.17 16.56 -7.33
N GLU A 140 -6.17 16.35 -8.19
CA GLU A 140 -7.45 17.08 -8.10
C GLU A 140 -8.23 16.71 -6.83
N LEU A 141 -8.18 15.44 -6.40
CA LEU A 141 -8.76 15.01 -5.12
C LEU A 141 -8.11 15.74 -3.93
N TYR A 142 -6.78 15.76 -3.84
CA TYR A 142 -6.10 16.45 -2.76
C TYR A 142 -6.22 17.97 -2.83
N LYS A 143 -6.30 18.55 -4.01
CA LYS A 143 -6.55 19.99 -4.20
C LYS A 143 -7.90 20.41 -3.66
N ASN A 144 -8.91 19.56 -3.77
CA ASN A 144 -10.28 19.81 -3.30
C ASN A 144 -10.56 19.12 -1.94
N TRP A 145 -9.51 18.78 -1.18
CA TRP A 145 -9.66 18.10 0.10
C TRP A 145 -10.56 18.88 1.06
N GLY A 146 -11.65 18.26 1.49
CA GLY A 146 -12.66 18.89 2.32
C GLY A 146 -12.68 18.45 3.79
N GLY A 147 -11.73 17.64 4.23
CA GLY A 147 -11.64 17.11 5.60
C GLY A 147 -12.01 15.64 5.74
N GLU A 148 -11.67 15.07 6.91
CA GLU A 148 -11.98 13.68 7.21
C GLU A 148 -13.48 13.53 7.52
N ARG A 149 -14.16 12.63 6.79
CA ARG A 149 -15.56 12.24 7.04
C ARG A 149 -16.54 13.43 7.05
N THR A 150 -16.31 14.41 6.20
CA THR A 150 -17.15 15.61 6.09
C THR A 150 -18.20 15.52 4.99
N GLY A 151 -18.25 14.40 4.23
CA GLY A 151 -19.20 14.22 3.14
C GLY A 151 -18.81 14.92 1.84
N TRP A 152 -17.57 15.40 1.68
CA TRP A 152 -17.13 16.07 0.47
C TRP A 152 -16.92 15.13 -0.73
N ILE A 153 -16.64 13.85 -0.45
CA ILE A 153 -16.54 12.81 -1.47
C ILE A 153 -17.94 12.26 -1.74
N THR A 154 -18.53 12.71 -2.82
CA THR A 154 -19.80 12.24 -3.34
C THR A 154 -19.65 11.84 -4.79
N ARG A 155 -20.65 11.13 -5.34
CA ARG A 155 -20.68 10.82 -6.77
C ARG A 155 -20.55 12.09 -7.62
N ASP A 156 -21.29 13.13 -7.27
CA ASP A 156 -21.32 14.39 -8.01
C ASP A 156 -19.98 15.13 -7.94
N SER A 157 -19.35 15.20 -6.74
CA SER A 157 -18.04 15.84 -6.60
C SER A 157 -16.96 15.09 -7.39
N LEU A 158 -16.97 13.75 -7.35
CA LEU A 158 -16.01 12.93 -8.12
C LEU A 158 -16.19 13.11 -9.63
N THR A 159 -17.45 13.17 -10.12
CA THR A 159 -17.73 13.45 -11.53
C THR A 159 -17.26 14.86 -11.91
N LYS A 160 -17.49 15.86 -11.04
CA LYS A 160 -17.01 17.23 -11.27
C LYS A 160 -15.48 17.30 -11.36
N PHE A 161 -14.74 16.55 -10.53
CA PHE A 161 -13.27 16.48 -10.62
C PHE A 161 -12.83 15.84 -11.93
N ALA A 162 -13.55 14.81 -12.40
CA ALA A 162 -13.31 14.20 -13.71
C ALA A 162 -13.52 15.21 -14.86
N GLU A 163 -14.56 16.03 -14.80
CA GLU A 163 -14.82 17.12 -15.77
C GLU A 163 -13.69 18.15 -15.79
N ILE A 164 -13.23 18.61 -14.62
CA ILE A 164 -12.15 19.60 -14.49
C ILE A 164 -10.89 19.15 -15.23
N ILE A 165 -10.53 17.88 -15.10
CA ILE A 165 -9.37 17.32 -15.80
C ILE A 165 -9.68 16.77 -17.19
N LYS A 166 -10.88 17.03 -17.71
CA LYS A 166 -11.32 16.68 -19.08
C LYS A 166 -11.30 15.16 -19.34
N LEU A 167 -11.84 14.37 -18.42
CA LEU A 167 -12.17 12.97 -18.66
C LEU A 167 -13.48 12.86 -19.44
N ASN A 168 -13.65 11.73 -20.13
CA ASN A 168 -14.97 11.28 -20.57
C ASN A 168 -15.76 10.86 -19.32
N THR A 169 -16.70 11.68 -18.90
CA THR A 169 -17.47 11.48 -17.66
C THR A 169 -18.45 10.32 -17.76
N GLU A 170 -18.94 9.97 -18.94
CA GLU A 170 -19.81 8.82 -19.14
C GLU A 170 -19.05 7.51 -18.83
N GLU A 171 -17.87 7.34 -19.42
CA GLU A 171 -16.99 6.18 -19.16
C GLU A 171 -16.53 6.14 -17.71
N PHE A 172 -16.13 7.30 -17.15
CA PHE A 172 -15.74 7.42 -15.76
C PHE A 172 -16.85 7.01 -14.80
N ASN A 173 -18.07 7.53 -15.03
CA ASN A 173 -19.22 7.22 -14.22
C ASN A 173 -19.61 5.74 -14.34
N LYS A 174 -19.60 5.19 -15.53
CA LYS A 174 -19.86 3.76 -15.75
C LYS A 174 -18.85 2.89 -14.99
N CYS A 175 -17.56 3.23 -15.03
CA CYS A 175 -16.53 2.52 -14.29
C CYS A 175 -16.79 2.49 -12.78
N LEU A 176 -17.22 3.62 -12.21
CA LEU A 176 -17.57 3.69 -10.79
C LEU A 176 -18.86 2.91 -10.46
N ASP A 177 -19.89 2.98 -11.32
CA ASP A 177 -21.16 2.25 -11.12
C ASP A 177 -20.95 0.74 -11.19
N ASP A 178 -20.09 0.29 -12.08
CA ASP A 178 -19.68 -1.11 -12.21
C ASP A 178 -18.75 -1.57 -11.07
N GLN A 179 -18.32 -0.69 -10.16
CA GLN A 179 -17.35 -0.96 -9.08
C GLN A 179 -16.08 -1.65 -9.60
N LYS A 180 -15.65 -1.28 -10.80
CA LYS A 180 -14.57 -1.95 -11.55
C LYS A 180 -13.29 -2.17 -10.76
N TYR A 181 -12.96 -1.25 -9.86
CA TYR A 181 -11.71 -1.26 -9.10
C TYR A 181 -11.85 -1.60 -7.61
N GLN A 182 -13.06 -1.97 -7.14
CA GLN A 182 -13.31 -2.31 -5.74
C GLN A 182 -12.36 -3.40 -5.22
N ASN A 183 -12.21 -4.49 -5.98
CA ASN A 183 -11.32 -5.60 -5.58
C ASN A 183 -9.85 -5.17 -5.54
N LYS A 184 -9.43 -4.29 -6.46
CA LYS A 184 -8.06 -3.74 -6.47
C LYS A 184 -7.79 -2.91 -5.22
N VAL A 185 -8.69 -2.00 -4.86
CA VAL A 185 -8.58 -1.17 -3.65
C VAL A 185 -8.58 -2.04 -2.39
N ASN A 186 -9.49 -2.99 -2.29
CA ASN A 186 -9.55 -3.90 -1.15
C ASN A 186 -8.26 -4.75 -1.03
N SER A 187 -7.70 -5.23 -2.14
CA SER A 187 -6.46 -6.03 -2.11
C SER A 187 -5.25 -5.22 -1.64
N MET A 188 -5.16 -3.94 -1.98
CA MET A 188 -4.09 -3.06 -1.48
C MET A 188 -4.23 -2.80 0.02
N TYR A 189 -5.45 -2.58 0.50
CA TYR A 189 -5.73 -2.41 1.92
C TYR A 189 -5.35 -3.66 2.72
N GLU A 190 -5.79 -4.85 2.31
CA GLU A 190 -5.45 -6.10 3.00
C GLU A 190 -3.95 -6.40 2.95
N PHE A 191 -3.30 -6.17 1.81
CA PHE A 191 -1.85 -6.31 1.70
C PHE A 191 -1.10 -5.35 2.63
N GLY A 192 -1.52 -4.08 2.71
CA GLY A 192 -0.95 -3.12 3.65
C GLY A 192 -1.03 -3.62 5.10
N LYS A 193 -2.18 -4.14 5.51
CA LYS A 193 -2.36 -4.74 6.84
C LYS A 193 -1.44 -5.96 7.06
N GLU A 194 -1.33 -6.83 6.05
CA GLU A 194 -0.46 -8.02 6.12
C GLU A 194 0.99 -7.65 6.40
N ILE A 195 1.49 -6.58 5.79
CA ILE A 195 2.87 -6.11 5.98
C ILE A 195 3.05 -5.10 7.13
N GLY A 196 1.99 -4.91 7.94
CA GLY A 196 2.03 -4.09 9.15
C GLY A 196 1.93 -2.59 8.90
N ILE A 197 1.24 -2.17 7.83
CA ILE A 197 0.78 -0.78 7.68
C ILE A 197 -0.44 -0.59 8.59
N ASP A 198 -0.38 0.41 9.47
CA ASP A 198 -1.39 0.68 10.51
C ASP A 198 -1.86 2.13 10.56
N ALA A 199 -1.28 2.99 9.73
CA ALA A 199 -1.60 4.42 9.65
C ALA A 199 -1.33 4.98 8.25
N THR A 200 -1.94 6.13 7.93
CA THR A 200 -1.68 6.92 6.72
C THR A 200 -1.20 8.33 7.05
N PRO A 201 -0.30 8.90 6.24
CA PRO A 201 0.48 8.20 5.25
C PRO A 201 1.50 7.25 5.89
N SER A 202 1.84 6.16 5.21
CA SER A 202 2.98 5.32 5.57
C SER A 202 3.77 5.01 4.31
N PHE A 203 5.10 4.93 4.43
CA PHE A 203 5.96 4.77 3.27
C PHE A 203 6.87 3.56 3.43
N LEU A 204 7.12 2.87 2.33
CA LEU A 204 8.28 2.00 2.16
C LEU A 204 9.15 2.60 1.06
N VAL A 205 10.36 3.01 1.43
CA VAL A 205 11.34 3.56 0.51
C VAL A 205 12.44 2.54 0.35
N PHE A 206 12.75 2.14 -0.88
CA PHE A 206 13.68 1.04 -1.11
C PHE A 206 14.42 1.13 -2.43
N ASN A 207 15.54 0.45 -2.46
CA ASN A 207 16.32 0.09 -3.64
C ASN A 207 16.53 -1.44 -3.68
N ASP A 208 17.45 -1.92 -4.52
CA ASP A 208 17.78 -3.36 -4.64
C ASP A 208 18.42 -3.96 -3.36
N GLN A 209 18.87 -3.11 -2.43
CA GLN A 209 19.70 -3.54 -1.28
C GLN A 209 18.98 -3.33 0.07
N LYS A 210 18.17 -2.28 0.20
CA LYS A 210 17.63 -1.84 1.49
C LYS A 210 16.18 -1.39 1.37
N ILE A 211 15.41 -1.61 2.44
CA ILE A 211 14.05 -1.04 2.62
C ILE A 211 14.03 -0.25 3.92
N ILE A 212 13.49 0.95 3.86
CA ILE A 212 13.26 1.81 5.03
C ILE A 212 11.77 2.13 5.13
N LYS A 213 11.18 1.93 6.31
CA LYS A 213 9.78 2.29 6.58
C LYS A 213 9.72 3.65 7.27
N ILE A 214 8.90 4.55 6.72
CA ILE A 214 8.56 5.83 7.35
C ILE A 214 7.07 5.78 7.72
N ARG A 215 6.72 6.14 8.94
CA ARG A 215 5.34 6.15 9.43
C ARG A 215 4.88 7.58 9.68
N GLY A 216 3.74 7.95 9.09
CA GLY A 216 3.14 9.26 9.23
C GLY A 216 3.77 10.35 8.35
N ASN A 217 3.17 11.52 8.40
CA ASN A 217 3.68 12.72 7.72
C ASN A 217 4.89 13.25 8.49
N GLN A 218 6.08 12.74 8.16
CA GLN A 218 7.35 13.19 8.75
C GLN A 218 7.85 14.47 8.07
N PRO A 219 8.72 15.26 8.73
CA PRO A 219 9.43 16.38 8.11
C PRO A 219 10.21 15.95 6.88
N LEU A 220 10.42 16.89 5.93
CA LEU A 220 11.15 16.64 4.67
C LEU A 220 12.52 16.01 4.91
N GLU A 221 13.23 16.46 5.94
CA GLU A 221 14.59 16.01 6.29
C GLU A 221 14.67 14.50 6.53
N VAL A 222 13.57 13.88 7.01
CA VAL A 222 13.49 12.41 7.19
C VAL A 222 13.52 11.71 5.83
N PHE A 223 12.83 12.25 4.83
CA PHE A 223 12.84 11.72 3.47
C PHE A 223 14.18 11.91 2.80
N LEU A 224 14.77 13.12 2.91
CA LEU A 224 16.09 13.40 2.35
C LEU A 224 17.14 12.46 2.92
N LYS A 225 17.20 12.31 4.24
CA LYS A 225 18.10 11.36 4.90
C LYS A 225 17.85 9.92 4.41
N THR A 226 16.58 9.53 4.23
CA THR A 226 16.23 8.20 3.74
C THR A 226 16.74 7.96 2.31
N PHE A 227 16.65 8.97 1.45
CA PHE A 227 17.16 8.87 0.07
C PHE A 227 18.69 8.80 0.04
N ASP A 228 19.37 9.53 0.93
CA ASP A 228 20.84 9.46 1.05
C ASP A 228 21.36 8.13 1.60
N GLU A 229 20.53 7.41 2.38
CA GLU A 229 20.88 6.10 2.93
C GLU A 229 20.65 4.94 1.95
N LEU A 230 20.01 5.18 0.80
CA LEU A 230 19.66 4.19 -0.22
C LEU A 230 20.53 4.32 -1.46
#